data_267e89ba607e12b82a087c4907655e54
#
_entry.id   267e89ba607e12b82a087c4907655e54
#
_cell.length_a   1.000
_cell.length_b   1.000
_cell.length_c   1.000
_cell.angle_alpha   90.00
_cell.angle_beta   90.00
_cell.angle_gamma   90.00
#
_symmetry.space_group_name_H-M   'P 1'
#
loop_
_entity.id
_entity.type
_entity.pdbx_description
1 polymer ?
#
loop_
_entity_poly.entity_id
_entity_poly.type
_entity_poly.pdbx_seq_one_letter_code
_entity_poly.pdbx_strand_id
1 'polypeptide(L)'
;MTTTYRSPDWDTYRMEYARPHEVLESEAAEIAVVDAALATLCAVGALPHARYDQALMLAHRRAVRDRFEIPWTAITPRMQRLLYAINAIAQPPIMIAAGVFCGNTFISNAGAAVGPGACYRAQDLVGVEIKPAEAERAERNVRKLDPTGIARVVAADAVAFVAGYANPVELLYLDADGTDKRGKGIYLDILKAGYDRMPPGSLVLAHNSVNAAERLAEYLAFVRDGTHFRASVNVILDVEGLEVSAK
;
A
#
# COMPACT_ATOMS: atom_id res chain seq x y z
N MET A 1 -19.46 1.51 6.68
CA MET A 1 -19.15 1.29 8.12
C MET A 1 -17.72 1.72 8.38
N THR A 2 -17.46 2.53 9.42
CA THR A 2 -16.11 3.00 9.77
C THR A 2 -15.69 2.39 11.10
N THR A 3 -14.47 1.86 11.19
CA THR A 3 -13.91 1.27 12.43
C THR A 3 -12.39 1.50 12.49
N THR A 4 -11.79 1.15 13.61
CA THR A 4 -10.34 1.25 13.83
C THR A 4 -9.82 -0.05 14.42
N TYR A 5 -8.76 -0.59 13.82
CA TYR A 5 -7.89 -1.56 14.47
C TYR A 5 -6.64 -0.84 14.98
N ARG A 6 -6.23 -1.16 16.20
CA ARG A 6 -5.02 -0.60 16.79
C ARG A 6 -4.26 -1.70 17.52
N SER A 7 -2.99 -1.91 17.15
CA SER A 7 -2.12 -2.81 17.91
C SER A 7 -1.81 -2.20 19.29
N PRO A 8 -1.61 -3.01 20.32
CA PRO A 8 -1.41 -2.50 21.69
C PRO A 8 -0.19 -1.59 21.86
N ASP A 9 0.81 -1.76 21.01
CA ASP A 9 2.13 -1.12 21.05
C ASP A 9 2.41 -0.20 19.85
N TRP A 10 1.37 0.23 19.14
CA TRP A 10 1.49 1.01 17.90
C TRP A 10 2.33 2.29 18.04
N ASP A 11 2.28 2.94 19.19
CA ASP A 11 2.96 4.21 19.49
C ASP A 11 4.43 4.02 19.88
N THR A 12 4.81 2.82 20.25
CA THR A 12 6.19 2.41 20.57
C THR A 12 6.84 1.54 19.50
N TYR A 13 6.05 0.92 18.61
CA TYR A 13 6.55 0.13 17.48
C TYR A 13 7.11 1.06 16.40
N ARG A 14 8.41 1.25 16.41
CA ARG A 14 9.14 2.18 15.54
C ARG A 14 10.37 1.52 14.97
N MET A 15 10.70 1.87 13.72
CA MET A 15 11.94 1.51 13.08
C MET A 15 12.84 2.72 12.89
N GLU A 16 14.12 2.49 12.79
CA GLU A 16 15.05 3.49 12.30
C GLU A 16 14.99 3.53 10.77
N TYR A 17 14.52 4.64 10.21
CA TYR A 17 14.25 4.74 8.75
C TYR A 17 15.46 4.43 7.87
N ALA A 18 16.67 4.70 8.36
CA ALA A 18 17.91 4.36 7.67
C ALA A 18 18.28 2.86 7.73
N ARG A 19 17.49 2.05 8.45
CA ARG A 19 17.68 0.59 8.58
C ARG A 19 16.49 -0.16 7.97
N PRO A 20 16.34 -0.18 6.64
CA PRO A 20 15.13 -0.70 5.96
C PRO A 20 14.85 -2.18 6.20
N HIS A 21 15.80 -2.92 6.77
CA HIS A 21 15.70 -4.35 7.05
C HIS A 21 15.82 -4.67 8.54
N GLU A 22 15.57 -3.69 9.40
CA GLU A 22 15.61 -3.87 10.85
C GLU A 22 14.54 -4.89 11.29
N VAL A 23 14.93 -5.78 12.20
CA VAL A 23 14.04 -6.77 12.82
C VAL A 23 13.61 -6.20 14.16
N LEU A 24 12.35 -5.83 14.31
CA LEU A 24 11.80 -5.17 15.49
C LEU A 24 11.19 -6.14 16.49
N GLU A 25 10.80 -7.34 16.02
CA GLU A 25 10.10 -8.35 16.84
C GLU A 25 10.28 -9.76 16.24
N SER A 26 9.76 -10.76 16.93
CA SER A 26 9.72 -12.12 16.37
C SER A 26 8.69 -12.21 15.24
N GLU A 27 8.93 -13.10 14.27
CA GLU A 27 7.98 -13.35 13.18
C GLU A 27 6.58 -13.75 13.70
N ALA A 28 6.52 -14.52 14.78
CA ALA A 28 5.23 -14.93 15.37
C ALA A 28 4.44 -13.73 15.94
N ALA A 29 5.12 -12.75 16.55
CA ALA A 29 4.48 -11.53 17.06
C ALA A 29 3.98 -10.66 15.90
N GLU A 30 4.79 -10.47 14.86
CA GLU A 30 4.41 -9.75 13.64
C GLU A 30 3.16 -10.36 12.97
N ILE A 31 3.15 -11.70 12.82
CA ILE A 31 2.02 -12.43 12.26
C ILE A 31 0.76 -12.21 13.10
N ALA A 32 0.84 -12.37 14.42
CA ALA A 32 -0.33 -12.23 15.29
C ALA A 32 -0.98 -10.84 15.18
N VAL A 33 -0.17 -9.77 15.11
CA VAL A 33 -0.66 -8.41 14.98
C VAL A 33 -1.30 -8.18 13.61
N VAL A 34 -0.67 -8.64 12.54
CA VAL A 34 -1.20 -8.47 11.17
C VAL A 34 -2.45 -9.31 10.95
N ASP A 35 -2.50 -10.54 11.46
CA ASP A 35 -3.68 -11.41 11.33
C ASP A 35 -4.89 -10.81 12.06
N ALA A 36 -4.69 -10.16 13.22
CA ALA A 36 -5.77 -9.46 13.93
C ALA A 36 -6.28 -8.24 13.14
N ALA A 37 -5.38 -7.51 12.45
CA ALA A 37 -5.76 -6.43 11.55
C ALA A 37 -6.57 -6.95 10.35
N LEU A 38 -6.11 -8.04 9.73
CA LEU A 38 -6.83 -8.70 8.61
C LEU A 38 -8.20 -9.21 9.04
N ALA A 39 -8.31 -9.79 10.24
CA ALA A 39 -9.60 -10.23 10.81
C ALA A 39 -10.58 -9.04 10.95
N THR A 40 -10.08 -7.86 11.36
CA THR A 40 -10.90 -6.65 11.44
C THR A 40 -11.38 -6.20 10.04
N LEU A 41 -10.51 -6.24 9.03
CA LEU A 41 -10.87 -5.93 7.65
C LEU A 41 -11.94 -6.89 7.09
N CYS A 42 -11.85 -8.17 7.44
CA CYS A 42 -12.86 -9.17 7.09
C CYS A 42 -14.20 -8.92 7.80
N ALA A 43 -14.16 -8.59 9.09
CA ALA A 43 -15.36 -8.38 9.89
C ALA A 43 -16.24 -7.23 9.36
N VAL A 44 -15.64 -6.22 8.71
CA VAL A 44 -16.39 -5.12 8.07
C VAL A 44 -16.66 -5.38 6.58
N GLY A 45 -16.26 -6.52 6.06
CA GLY A 45 -16.44 -6.90 4.65
C GLY A 45 -15.48 -6.19 3.68
N ALA A 46 -14.39 -5.56 4.17
CA ALA A 46 -13.39 -4.97 3.29
C ALA A 46 -12.57 -6.06 2.56
N LEU A 47 -12.33 -7.20 3.21
CA LEU A 47 -11.68 -8.36 2.61
C LEU A 47 -12.57 -9.60 2.73
N PRO A 48 -12.49 -10.56 1.80
CA PRO A 48 -13.29 -11.79 1.81
C PRO A 48 -12.82 -12.82 2.85
N HIS A 49 -11.55 -12.82 3.21
CA HIS A 49 -10.93 -13.68 4.22
C HIS A 49 -9.62 -13.08 4.73
N ALA A 50 -9.06 -13.65 5.82
CA ALA A 50 -7.83 -13.17 6.44
C ALA A 50 -6.59 -14.08 6.16
N ARG A 51 -6.69 -15.02 5.21
CA ARG A 51 -5.64 -16.02 4.98
C ARG A 51 -4.78 -15.65 3.79
N TYR A 52 -3.47 -15.72 3.94
CA TYR A 52 -2.45 -15.56 2.90
C TYR A 52 -1.32 -16.56 3.12
N ASP A 53 -0.49 -16.79 2.12
CA ASP A 53 0.66 -17.68 2.23
C ASP A 53 1.85 -16.95 2.88
N GLN A 54 2.14 -17.32 4.12
CA GLN A 54 3.22 -16.73 4.92
C GLN A 54 4.61 -17.09 4.36
N ALA A 55 4.78 -18.29 3.78
CA ALA A 55 6.04 -18.71 3.20
C ALA A 55 6.38 -17.91 1.94
N LEU A 56 5.39 -17.63 1.09
CA LEU A 56 5.54 -16.76 -0.07
C LEU A 56 5.84 -15.31 0.35
N MET A 57 5.16 -14.80 1.39
CA MET A 57 5.46 -13.48 1.94
C MET A 57 6.92 -13.38 2.40
N LEU A 58 7.43 -14.38 3.12
CA LEU A 58 8.83 -14.41 3.56
C LEU A 58 9.81 -14.57 2.40
N ALA A 59 9.46 -15.34 1.36
CA ALA A 59 10.26 -15.43 0.14
C ALA A 59 10.36 -14.07 -0.57
N HIS A 60 9.23 -13.34 -0.65
CA HIS A 60 9.19 -11.97 -1.15
C HIS A 60 10.10 -11.04 -0.33
N ARG A 61 9.94 -11.00 1.00
CA ARG A 61 10.73 -10.15 1.91
C ARG A 61 12.23 -10.41 1.77
N ARG A 62 12.66 -11.69 1.73
CA ARG A 62 14.07 -12.05 1.50
C ARG A 62 14.58 -11.50 0.17
N ALA A 63 13.82 -11.66 -0.90
CA ALA A 63 14.24 -11.21 -2.22
C ALA A 63 14.35 -9.67 -2.31
N VAL A 64 13.46 -8.93 -1.64
CA VAL A 64 13.57 -7.46 -1.51
C VAL A 64 14.82 -7.08 -0.74
N ARG A 65 15.04 -7.69 0.43
CA ARG A 65 16.22 -7.42 1.25
C ARG A 65 17.53 -7.66 0.49
N ASP A 66 17.58 -8.73 -0.28
CA ASP A 66 18.82 -9.17 -0.93
C ASP A 66 19.09 -8.42 -2.25
N ARG A 67 18.09 -7.77 -2.84
CA ARG A 67 18.18 -7.20 -4.19
C ARG A 67 17.85 -5.72 -4.32
N PHE A 68 17.02 -5.14 -3.43
CA PHE A 68 16.62 -3.75 -3.55
C PHE A 68 17.66 -2.80 -2.97
N GLU A 69 17.83 -1.67 -3.61
CA GLU A 69 18.52 -0.50 -3.07
C GLU A 69 17.49 0.38 -2.37
N ILE A 70 17.49 0.35 -1.04
CA ILE A 70 16.56 1.11 -0.20
C ILE A 70 17.38 2.05 0.70
N PRO A 71 17.52 3.33 0.35
CA PRO A 71 18.32 4.28 1.14
C PRO A 71 17.70 4.56 2.50
N TRP A 72 16.37 4.61 2.58
CA TRP A 72 15.57 4.70 3.79
C TRP A 72 14.12 4.30 3.51
N THR A 73 13.35 4.00 4.55
CA THR A 73 11.91 3.70 4.43
C THR A 73 11.19 3.98 5.74
N ALA A 74 9.95 4.45 5.66
CA ALA A 74 9.03 4.54 6.80
C ALA A 74 8.10 3.32 6.90
N ILE A 75 8.16 2.39 5.93
CA ILE A 75 7.30 1.20 5.91
C ILE A 75 7.88 0.14 6.84
N THR A 76 7.25 -0.04 7.98
CA THR A 76 7.63 -1.02 9.01
C THR A 76 7.44 -2.47 8.53
N PRO A 77 8.10 -3.48 9.15
CA PRO A 77 7.88 -4.89 8.82
C PRO A 77 6.41 -5.32 8.90
N ARG A 78 5.65 -4.84 9.92
CA ARG A 78 4.20 -5.09 10.02
C ARG A 78 3.44 -4.51 8.83
N MET A 79 3.76 -3.27 8.43
CA MET A 79 3.13 -2.62 7.29
C MET A 79 3.46 -3.34 5.98
N GLN A 80 4.72 -3.74 5.75
CA GLN A 80 5.11 -4.54 4.58
C GLN A 80 4.29 -5.83 4.48
N ARG A 81 4.14 -6.57 5.61
CA ARG A 81 3.35 -7.80 5.67
C ARG A 81 1.88 -7.53 5.41
N LEU A 82 1.31 -6.47 5.99
CA LEU A 82 -0.08 -6.10 5.79
C LEU A 82 -0.38 -5.77 4.32
N LEU A 83 0.45 -4.95 3.68
CA LEU A 83 0.30 -4.59 2.27
C LEU A 83 0.37 -5.82 1.36
N TYR A 84 1.36 -6.68 1.57
CA TYR A 84 1.46 -7.96 0.85
C TYR A 84 0.21 -8.83 1.06
N ALA A 85 -0.23 -9.00 2.32
CA ALA A 85 -1.37 -9.84 2.66
C ALA A 85 -2.68 -9.33 2.04
N ILE A 86 -2.95 -8.01 2.09
CA ILE A 86 -4.11 -7.41 1.44
C ILE A 86 -4.13 -7.72 -0.06
N ASN A 87 -2.99 -7.54 -0.74
CA ASN A 87 -2.89 -7.82 -2.18
C ASN A 87 -3.00 -9.31 -2.50
N ALA A 88 -2.42 -10.20 -1.67
CA ALA A 88 -2.54 -11.65 -1.82
C ALA A 88 -3.99 -12.14 -1.65
N ILE A 89 -4.78 -11.48 -0.81
CA ILE A 89 -6.18 -11.79 -0.55
C ILE A 89 -7.10 -11.18 -1.61
N ALA A 90 -6.93 -9.89 -1.91
CA ALA A 90 -7.79 -9.16 -2.86
C ALA A 90 -7.50 -9.50 -4.31
N GLN A 91 -6.25 -9.87 -4.63
CA GLN A 91 -5.78 -10.27 -5.98
C GLN A 91 -6.17 -9.25 -7.07
N PRO A 92 -5.88 -7.94 -6.91
CA PRO A 92 -6.31 -6.95 -7.86
C PRO A 92 -5.67 -7.17 -9.24
N PRO A 93 -6.45 -7.31 -10.33
CA PRO A 93 -5.91 -7.38 -11.69
C PRO A 93 -5.08 -6.14 -12.04
N ILE A 94 -5.54 -4.97 -11.61
CA ILE A 94 -4.88 -3.69 -11.84
C ILE A 94 -4.72 -2.94 -10.52
N MET A 95 -3.47 -2.54 -10.24
CA MET A 95 -3.11 -1.73 -9.08
C MET A 95 -2.31 -0.51 -9.52
N ILE A 96 -2.65 0.65 -8.97
CA ILE A 96 -1.84 1.87 -9.09
C ILE A 96 -1.36 2.28 -7.69
N ALA A 97 -0.06 2.54 -7.55
CA ALA A 97 0.54 3.07 -6.33
C ALA A 97 1.10 4.47 -6.61
N ALA A 98 0.59 5.48 -5.93
CA ALA A 98 1.00 6.87 -6.08
C ALA A 98 1.98 7.28 -4.97
N GLY A 99 3.18 7.73 -5.36
CA GLY A 99 4.28 8.02 -4.45
C GLY A 99 5.02 6.75 -4.03
N VAL A 100 6.01 6.34 -4.82
CA VAL A 100 6.68 5.04 -4.60
C VAL A 100 8.14 5.17 -4.20
N PHE A 101 8.71 6.38 -4.28
CA PHE A 101 10.10 6.66 -3.93
C PHE A 101 11.07 5.65 -4.56
N CYS A 102 11.81 4.87 -3.77
CA CYS A 102 12.72 3.84 -4.26
C CYS A 102 12.04 2.51 -4.64
N GLY A 103 10.71 2.44 -4.59
CA GLY A 103 9.91 1.27 -4.95
C GLY A 103 9.65 0.27 -3.82
N ASN A 104 10.12 0.51 -2.58
CA ASN A 104 9.91 -0.41 -1.47
C ASN A 104 8.42 -0.60 -1.12
N THR A 105 7.67 0.49 -1.03
CA THR A 105 6.23 0.44 -0.77
C THR A 105 5.47 -0.20 -1.94
N PHE A 106 5.84 0.18 -3.16
CA PHE A 106 5.23 -0.39 -4.36
C PHE A 106 5.41 -1.90 -4.44
N ILE A 107 6.64 -2.41 -4.21
CA ILE A 107 6.90 -3.84 -4.28
C ILE A 107 6.28 -4.61 -3.10
N SER A 108 6.07 -3.96 -1.94
CA SER A 108 5.33 -4.55 -0.82
C SER A 108 3.87 -4.82 -1.20
N ASN A 109 3.28 -4.00 -2.06
CA ASN A 109 1.96 -4.25 -2.65
C ASN A 109 2.04 -5.25 -3.81
N ALA A 110 2.93 -5.04 -4.77
CA ALA A 110 3.02 -5.84 -6.00
C ALA A 110 3.56 -7.27 -5.79
N GLY A 111 4.28 -7.51 -4.68
CA GLY A 111 5.00 -8.77 -4.43
C GLY A 111 4.14 -10.02 -4.32
N ALA A 112 2.83 -9.87 -4.12
CA ALA A 112 1.88 -10.97 -4.18
C ALA A 112 1.55 -11.42 -5.63
N ALA A 113 1.89 -10.60 -6.65
CA ALA A 113 1.66 -10.91 -8.06
C ALA A 113 2.96 -11.13 -8.85
N VAL A 114 4.12 -10.66 -8.36
CA VAL A 114 5.39 -10.75 -9.07
C VAL A 114 6.52 -11.27 -8.18
N GLY A 115 7.53 -11.87 -8.80
CA GLY A 115 8.70 -12.40 -8.10
C GLY A 115 8.43 -13.63 -7.23
N PRO A 116 9.30 -13.92 -6.23
CA PRO A 116 9.22 -15.15 -5.43
C PRO A 116 8.01 -15.25 -4.51
N GLY A 117 7.31 -14.13 -4.27
CA GLY A 117 6.10 -14.09 -3.44
C GLY A 117 4.80 -14.21 -4.23
N ALA A 118 4.86 -14.39 -5.54
CA ALA A 118 3.67 -14.40 -6.39
C ALA A 118 2.72 -15.56 -6.07
N CYS A 119 1.46 -15.24 -5.77
CA CYS A 119 0.38 -16.20 -5.52
C CYS A 119 -0.82 -15.99 -6.45
N TYR A 120 -0.84 -14.93 -7.26
CA TYR A 120 -1.83 -14.67 -8.29
C TYR A 120 -1.19 -14.00 -9.52
N ARG A 121 -1.98 -13.77 -10.58
CA ARG A 121 -1.53 -13.09 -11.80
C ARG A 121 -2.26 -11.77 -11.94
N ALA A 122 -1.52 -10.67 -11.92
CA ALA A 122 -2.02 -9.34 -12.28
C ALA A 122 -1.93 -9.09 -13.78
N GLN A 123 -2.63 -8.04 -14.24
CA GLN A 123 -2.59 -7.54 -15.60
C GLN A 123 -1.64 -6.34 -15.72
N ASP A 124 -1.76 -5.37 -14.82
CA ASP A 124 -0.93 -4.16 -14.81
C ASP A 124 -0.76 -3.62 -13.38
N LEU A 125 0.47 -3.49 -12.92
CA LEU A 125 0.82 -2.96 -11.62
C LEU A 125 1.72 -1.75 -11.83
N VAL A 126 1.23 -0.55 -11.51
CA VAL A 126 1.93 0.70 -11.84
C VAL A 126 2.29 1.47 -10.58
N GLY A 127 3.58 1.69 -10.38
CA GLY A 127 4.10 2.69 -9.45
C GLY A 127 4.23 4.04 -10.16
N VAL A 128 3.75 5.10 -9.53
CA VAL A 128 3.86 6.47 -10.06
C VAL A 128 4.69 7.30 -9.09
N GLU A 129 5.77 7.88 -9.59
CA GLU A 129 6.67 8.72 -8.82
C GLU A 129 6.94 10.03 -9.59
N ILE A 130 6.78 11.17 -8.90
CA ILE A 130 6.92 12.47 -9.56
C ILE A 130 8.38 12.84 -9.83
N LYS A 131 9.33 12.31 -9.04
CA LYS A 131 10.77 12.58 -9.18
C LYS A 131 11.39 11.58 -10.14
N PRO A 132 11.86 11.99 -11.34
CA PRO A 132 12.37 11.06 -12.36
C PRO A 132 13.50 10.15 -11.85
N ALA A 133 14.45 10.69 -11.07
CA ALA A 133 15.57 9.92 -10.55
C ALA A 133 15.13 8.82 -9.56
N GLU A 134 14.09 9.09 -8.76
CA GLU A 134 13.51 8.08 -7.86
C GLU A 134 12.68 7.06 -8.63
N ALA A 135 11.92 7.50 -9.64
CA ALA A 135 11.20 6.58 -10.53
C ALA A 135 12.14 5.60 -11.24
N GLU A 136 13.28 6.09 -11.76
CA GLU A 136 14.31 5.24 -12.36
C GLU A 136 14.93 4.25 -11.36
N ARG A 137 15.19 4.70 -10.13
CA ARG A 137 15.69 3.82 -9.05
C ARG A 137 14.66 2.74 -8.73
N ALA A 138 13.41 3.13 -8.56
CA ALA A 138 12.31 2.21 -8.28
C ALA A 138 12.12 1.20 -9.41
N GLU A 139 12.15 1.65 -10.67
CA GLU A 139 12.03 0.77 -11.84
C GLU A 139 13.20 -0.24 -11.89
N ARG A 140 14.45 0.21 -11.68
CA ARG A 140 15.60 -0.71 -11.60
C ARG A 140 15.45 -1.74 -10.48
N ASN A 141 14.93 -1.33 -9.33
CA ASN A 141 14.68 -2.24 -8.21
C ASN A 141 13.61 -3.27 -8.57
N VAL A 142 12.49 -2.84 -9.12
CA VAL A 142 11.37 -3.70 -9.52
C VAL A 142 11.81 -4.73 -10.56
N ARG A 143 12.60 -4.33 -11.58
CA ARG A 143 13.14 -5.25 -12.60
C ARG A 143 13.98 -6.40 -12.03
N LYS A 144 14.60 -6.24 -10.85
CA LYS A 144 15.33 -7.31 -10.16
C LYS A 144 14.43 -8.45 -9.67
N LEU A 145 13.14 -8.18 -9.46
CA LEU A 145 12.14 -9.17 -9.03
C LEU A 145 11.15 -9.53 -10.14
N ASP A 146 10.78 -8.57 -10.98
CA ASP A 146 9.87 -8.78 -12.10
C ASP A 146 10.52 -8.44 -13.45
N PRO A 147 11.11 -9.42 -14.13
CA PRO A 147 11.64 -9.21 -15.48
C PRO A 147 10.54 -9.16 -16.55
N THR A 148 9.28 -9.48 -16.22
CA THR A 148 8.19 -9.57 -17.20
C THR A 148 7.64 -8.21 -17.59
N GLY A 149 7.72 -7.20 -16.70
CA GLY A 149 7.19 -5.88 -16.93
C GLY A 149 5.73 -5.68 -16.50
N ILE A 150 5.12 -6.66 -15.85
CA ILE A 150 3.79 -6.54 -15.27
C ILE A 150 3.78 -5.47 -14.18
N ALA A 151 4.78 -5.48 -13.29
CA ALA A 151 5.04 -4.39 -12.36
C ALA A 151 6.04 -3.41 -12.98
N ARG A 152 5.67 -2.15 -13.10
CA ARG A 152 6.50 -1.08 -13.69
C ARG A 152 6.36 0.23 -12.93
N VAL A 153 7.37 1.08 -13.00
CA VAL A 153 7.33 2.41 -12.39
C VAL A 153 7.48 3.48 -13.47
N VAL A 154 6.66 4.51 -13.37
CA VAL A 154 6.64 5.64 -14.31
C VAL A 154 6.91 6.96 -13.58
N ALA A 155 7.68 7.84 -14.24
CA ALA A 155 7.89 9.21 -13.78
C ALA A 155 6.71 10.07 -14.27
N ALA A 156 5.78 10.41 -13.37
CA ALA A 156 4.60 11.20 -13.72
C ALA A 156 3.98 11.89 -12.50
N ASP A 157 3.16 12.91 -12.74
CA ASP A 157 2.21 13.42 -11.75
C ASP A 157 1.09 12.40 -11.55
N ALA A 158 0.82 12.03 -10.29
CA ALA A 158 -0.11 10.95 -9.97
C ALA A 158 -1.57 11.31 -10.29
N VAL A 159 -1.98 12.57 -10.13
CA VAL A 159 -3.35 13.03 -10.47
C VAL A 159 -3.56 12.91 -11.97
N ALA A 160 -2.62 13.44 -12.76
CA ALA A 160 -2.68 13.39 -14.22
C ALA A 160 -2.62 11.94 -14.74
N PHE A 161 -1.74 11.11 -14.16
CA PHE A 161 -1.62 9.70 -14.53
C PHE A 161 -2.91 8.94 -14.29
N VAL A 162 -3.48 9.03 -13.08
CA VAL A 162 -4.73 8.36 -12.73
C VAL A 162 -5.89 8.89 -13.56
N ALA A 163 -5.97 10.19 -13.83
CA ALA A 163 -6.99 10.78 -14.71
C ALA A 163 -6.93 10.21 -16.13
N GLY A 164 -5.73 10.00 -16.67
CA GLY A 164 -5.50 9.48 -18.03
C GLY A 164 -5.52 7.94 -18.13
N TYR A 165 -5.58 7.21 -17.02
CA TYR A 165 -5.56 5.74 -17.03
C TYR A 165 -6.92 5.18 -17.47
N ALA A 166 -6.93 4.39 -18.55
CA ALA A 166 -8.17 4.01 -19.24
C ALA A 166 -8.89 2.82 -18.62
N ASN A 167 -8.17 1.90 -17.97
CA ASN A 167 -8.75 0.66 -17.45
C ASN A 167 -9.34 0.85 -16.05
N PRO A 168 -10.23 -0.07 -15.60
CA PRO A 168 -10.67 -0.12 -14.21
C PRO A 168 -9.48 -0.26 -13.26
N VAL A 169 -9.57 0.33 -12.06
CA VAL A 169 -8.54 0.24 -11.02
C VAL A 169 -9.13 -0.47 -9.81
N GLU A 170 -8.66 -1.68 -9.53
CA GLU A 170 -9.18 -2.49 -8.43
C GLU A 170 -8.47 -2.21 -7.10
N LEU A 171 -7.23 -1.68 -7.15
CA LEU A 171 -6.52 -1.22 -5.96
C LEU A 171 -5.76 0.08 -6.25
N LEU A 172 -5.99 1.08 -5.42
CA LEU A 172 -5.25 2.35 -5.42
C LEU A 172 -4.51 2.50 -4.09
N TYR A 173 -3.18 2.54 -4.14
CA TYR A 173 -2.33 2.82 -2.98
C TYR A 173 -1.85 4.27 -3.02
N LEU A 174 -1.95 4.99 -1.89
CA LEU A 174 -1.66 6.41 -1.77
C LEU A 174 -0.56 6.66 -0.73
N ASP A 175 0.57 7.21 -1.18
CA ASP A 175 1.69 7.67 -0.35
C ASP A 175 2.43 8.87 -0.96
N ALA A 176 1.81 9.56 -1.92
CA ALA A 176 2.37 10.73 -2.58
C ALA A 176 2.43 11.96 -1.65
N ASP A 177 3.33 12.88 -1.93
CA ASP A 177 3.35 14.22 -1.37
C ASP A 177 3.10 15.25 -2.47
N GLY A 178 2.08 16.07 -2.28
CA GLY A 178 1.77 17.19 -3.18
C GLY A 178 2.76 18.33 -3.03
N THR A 179 2.90 19.12 -4.09
CA THR A 179 3.63 20.38 -4.10
C THR A 179 2.87 21.49 -3.35
N ASP A 180 3.49 22.66 -3.18
CA ASP A 180 2.83 23.90 -2.74
C ASP A 180 2.05 23.79 -1.41
N LYS A 181 2.67 23.15 -0.41
CA LYS A 181 2.08 22.95 0.93
C LYS A 181 0.90 21.97 0.98
N ARG A 182 0.50 21.38 -0.12
CA ARG A 182 -0.58 20.41 -0.18
C ARG A 182 -0.24 19.14 0.62
N GLY A 183 1.02 18.67 0.55
CA GLY A 183 1.48 17.48 1.27
C GLY A 183 0.55 16.28 1.01
N LYS A 184 0.21 15.53 2.05
CA LYS A 184 -0.69 14.35 1.94
C LYS A 184 -2.14 14.70 1.53
N GLY A 185 -2.55 15.97 1.55
CA GLY A 185 -3.86 16.41 1.03
C GLY A 185 -4.09 16.07 -0.45
N ILE A 186 -3.04 15.79 -1.22
CA ILE A 186 -3.12 15.33 -2.62
C ILE A 186 -3.88 13.99 -2.78
N TYR A 187 -4.02 13.18 -1.72
CA TYR A 187 -4.68 11.87 -1.80
C TYR A 187 -6.12 11.96 -2.30
N LEU A 188 -6.86 12.99 -1.87
CA LEU A 188 -8.24 13.18 -2.32
C LEU A 188 -8.31 13.50 -3.82
N ASP A 189 -7.35 14.29 -4.33
CA ASP A 189 -7.32 14.65 -5.75
C ASP A 189 -6.98 13.42 -6.61
N ILE A 190 -6.00 12.61 -6.19
CA ILE A 190 -5.63 11.36 -6.85
C ILE A 190 -6.82 10.38 -6.86
N LEU A 191 -7.47 10.21 -5.70
CA LEU A 191 -8.63 9.34 -5.58
C LEU A 191 -9.78 9.80 -6.50
N LYS A 192 -10.15 11.08 -6.46
CA LYS A 192 -11.22 11.64 -7.30
C LYS A 192 -10.91 11.51 -8.79
N ALA A 193 -9.66 11.64 -9.21
CA ALA A 193 -9.24 11.46 -10.59
C ALA A 193 -9.53 10.05 -11.14
N GLY A 194 -9.54 9.02 -10.28
CA GLY A 194 -9.79 7.62 -10.66
C GLY A 194 -11.11 7.03 -10.17
N TYR A 195 -11.85 7.73 -9.30
CA TYR A 195 -12.96 7.15 -8.54
C TYR A 195 -14.03 6.48 -9.41
N ASP A 196 -14.43 7.11 -10.51
CA ASP A 196 -15.47 6.58 -11.40
C ASP A 196 -15.03 5.30 -12.14
N ARG A 197 -13.71 5.06 -12.25
CA ARG A 197 -13.14 3.85 -12.86
C ARG A 197 -12.83 2.74 -11.85
N MET A 198 -13.09 2.98 -10.58
CA MET A 198 -12.96 1.95 -9.55
C MET A 198 -14.28 1.15 -9.47
N PRO A 199 -14.29 -0.14 -9.83
CA PRO A 199 -15.49 -0.97 -9.73
C PRO A 199 -15.89 -1.21 -8.26
N PRO A 200 -17.14 -1.63 -7.99
CA PRO A 200 -17.52 -2.09 -6.66
C PRO A 200 -16.61 -3.21 -6.16
N GLY A 201 -16.14 -3.10 -4.92
CA GLY A 201 -15.18 -4.04 -4.33
C GLY A 201 -13.72 -3.61 -4.46
N SER A 202 -13.42 -2.54 -5.21
CA SER A 202 -12.07 -1.96 -5.25
C SER A 202 -11.63 -1.47 -3.88
N LEU A 203 -10.32 -1.49 -3.66
CA LEU A 203 -9.68 -1.03 -2.43
C LEU A 203 -8.91 0.26 -2.65
N VAL A 204 -8.96 1.15 -1.65
CA VAL A 204 -8.02 2.27 -1.50
C VAL A 204 -7.25 2.07 -0.22
N LEU A 205 -5.92 2.11 -0.32
CA LEU A 205 -5.00 2.00 0.80
C LEU A 205 -4.26 3.34 0.92
N ALA A 206 -4.44 4.05 2.03
CA ALA A 206 -3.80 5.36 2.24
C ALA A 206 -2.87 5.32 3.45
N HIS A 207 -1.58 5.42 3.20
CA HIS A 207 -0.55 5.47 4.24
C HIS A 207 -0.59 6.81 4.99
N ASN A 208 0.04 6.89 6.15
CA ASN A 208 0.10 8.07 7.02
C ASN A 208 -1.26 8.51 7.61
N SER A 209 -2.19 7.60 7.77
CA SER A 209 -3.52 7.91 8.31
C SER A 209 -3.53 8.36 9.78
N VAL A 210 -2.40 8.21 10.49
CA VAL A 210 -2.19 8.65 11.89
C VAL A 210 -1.34 9.91 11.94
N ASN A 211 -0.07 9.84 11.50
CA ASN A 211 0.86 10.96 11.64
C ASN A 211 0.56 12.16 10.71
N ALA A 212 -0.21 11.95 9.65
CA ALA A 212 -0.67 13.01 8.77
C ALA A 212 -2.20 13.21 8.77
N ALA A 213 -2.91 12.74 9.80
CA ALA A 213 -4.38 12.75 9.87
C ALA A 213 -5.00 14.13 9.61
N GLU A 214 -4.40 15.22 10.10
CA GLU A 214 -4.88 16.58 9.87
C GLU A 214 -4.82 16.96 8.39
N ARG A 215 -3.74 16.60 7.69
CA ARG A 215 -3.59 16.86 6.24
C ARG A 215 -4.48 15.97 5.40
N LEU A 216 -4.87 14.82 5.93
CA LEU A 216 -5.78 13.86 5.31
C LEU A 216 -7.25 14.08 5.66
N ALA A 217 -7.62 15.12 6.41
CA ALA A 217 -8.97 15.29 6.95
C ALA A 217 -10.06 15.21 5.86
N GLU A 218 -9.89 15.89 4.73
CA GLU A 218 -10.84 15.85 3.61
C GLU A 218 -10.91 14.47 2.95
N TYR A 219 -9.75 13.82 2.76
CA TYR A 219 -9.67 12.46 2.23
C TYR A 219 -10.37 11.47 3.16
N LEU A 220 -10.07 11.52 4.46
CA LEU A 220 -10.67 10.64 5.46
C LEU A 220 -12.18 10.85 5.58
N ALA A 221 -12.65 12.10 5.50
CA ALA A 221 -14.09 12.39 5.45
C ALA A 221 -14.75 11.73 4.23
N PHE A 222 -14.12 11.81 3.05
CA PHE A 222 -14.64 11.23 1.82
C PHE A 222 -14.72 9.70 1.87
N VAL A 223 -13.63 9.01 2.29
CA VAL A 223 -13.61 7.55 2.29
C VAL A 223 -14.40 6.91 3.44
N ARG A 224 -14.68 7.69 4.50
CA ARG A 224 -15.49 7.24 5.64
C ARG A 224 -16.97 7.54 5.46
N ASP A 225 -17.34 8.28 4.41
CA ASP A 225 -18.73 8.47 4.04
C ASP A 225 -19.28 7.21 3.37
N GLY A 226 -20.33 6.64 3.99
CA GLY A 226 -20.99 5.41 3.53
C GLY A 226 -21.67 5.52 2.16
N THR A 227 -21.78 6.72 1.59
CA THR A 227 -22.27 6.94 0.23
C THR A 227 -21.20 6.67 -0.83
N HIS A 228 -19.92 6.78 -0.46
CA HIS A 228 -18.78 6.57 -1.35
C HIS A 228 -18.13 5.20 -1.16
N PHE A 229 -17.98 4.77 0.09
CA PHE A 229 -17.33 3.50 0.43
C PHE A 229 -18.18 2.71 1.43
N ARG A 230 -18.38 1.41 1.17
CA ARG A 230 -19.16 0.53 2.04
C ARG A 230 -18.48 0.28 3.40
N ALA A 231 -17.14 0.30 3.42
CA ALA A 231 -16.34 0.11 4.62
C ALA A 231 -15.05 0.94 4.55
N SER A 232 -14.62 1.45 5.71
CA SER A 232 -13.32 2.11 5.89
C SER A 232 -12.79 1.75 7.28
N VAL A 233 -11.52 1.30 7.33
CA VAL A 233 -10.84 0.87 8.56
C VAL A 233 -9.52 1.60 8.68
N ASN A 234 -9.34 2.32 9.79
CA ASN A 234 -8.02 2.83 10.15
C ASN A 234 -7.21 1.71 10.83
N VAL A 235 -6.25 1.14 10.13
CA VAL A 235 -5.36 0.09 10.63
C VAL A 235 -4.10 0.72 11.19
N ILE A 236 -3.97 0.73 12.51
CA ILE A 236 -2.87 1.38 13.24
C ILE A 236 -1.94 0.29 13.79
N LEU A 237 -0.89 -0.03 13.03
CA LEU A 237 0.16 -0.99 13.41
C LEU A 237 1.40 -0.29 13.96
N ASP A 238 1.57 0.96 13.60
CA ASP A 238 2.71 1.85 13.90
C ASP A 238 2.24 3.31 13.89
N VAL A 239 3.18 4.23 14.07
CA VAL A 239 2.89 5.68 14.15
C VAL A 239 2.42 6.29 12.83
N GLU A 240 2.62 5.61 11.71
CA GLU A 240 2.21 6.08 10.38
C GLU A 240 0.72 5.77 10.12
N GLY A 241 0.30 4.52 10.33
CA GLY A 241 -1.05 4.04 10.10
C GLY A 241 -1.42 3.87 8.62
N LEU A 242 -2.48 3.10 8.37
CA LEU A 242 -3.03 2.83 7.04
C LEU A 242 -4.56 2.90 7.06
N GLU A 243 -5.16 3.80 6.30
CA GLU A 243 -6.61 3.75 6.05
C GLU A 243 -6.88 2.79 4.89
N VAL A 244 -7.70 1.77 5.14
CA VAL A 244 -8.13 0.77 4.15
C VAL A 244 -9.60 0.96 3.88
N SER A 245 -9.96 1.34 2.65
CA SER A 245 -11.34 1.64 2.27
C SER A 245 -11.79 0.75 1.11
N ALA A 246 -12.99 0.16 1.21
CA ALA A 246 -13.58 -0.70 0.19
C ALA A 246 -14.82 -0.01 -0.42
N LYS A 247 -14.79 0.14 -1.76
CA LYS A 247 -15.86 0.72 -2.55
C LYS A 247 -17.05 -0.23 -2.73
#